data_85f855cb7f7bb69a16c1779f5d4527d4
#
_entry.id   85f855cb7f7bb69a16c1779f5d4527d4
#
_cell.length_a   1.000
_cell.length_b   1.000
_cell.length_c   1.000
_cell.angle_alpha   90.00
_cell.angle_beta   90.00
_cell.angle_gamma   90.00
#
_symmetry.space_group_name_H-M   'P 1'
#
loop_
_entity.id
_entity.type
_entity.pdbx_description
1 polymer ?
#
loop_
_entity_poly.entity_id
_entity_poly.type
_entity_poly.pdbx_seq_one_letter_code
_entity_poly.pdbx_strand_id
1 'polypeptide(L)'
;TLDTRSMLRFIRVAERSRNINVNGPEVKHFLQLLKEKKIVVDPTVGIFEEMFTNEPGKLAKGYDGVINQFPAEFRRGYYYGGLPTMKGHETEYKQSFDTMMKMVKLLFDNGITFVPGTDGFPGFTLHRELELYTLAGIPTKEVLKGATIVSARIAGKDKDLGSIEVGKKANMILVDGDPL
;
A
#
# COMPACT_ATOMS: atom_id res chain seq x y z
N THR A 1 3.01 22.78 16.03
CA THR A 1 3.73 21.71 15.31
C THR A 1 3.17 20.36 15.71
N LEU A 2 2.93 19.48 14.74
CA LEU A 2 2.43 18.14 14.98
C LEU A 2 3.55 17.27 15.59
N ASP A 3 3.29 16.61 16.72
CA ASP A 3 4.23 15.60 17.24
C ASP A 3 4.13 14.33 16.40
N THR A 4 5.13 14.09 15.56
CA THR A 4 5.18 12.93 14.65
C THR A 4 5.44 11.61 15.38
N ARG A 5 5.72 11.63 16.68
CA ARG A 5 5.90 10.43 17.52
C ARG A 5 4.58 9.90 18.07
N SER A 6 3.50 10.67 17.98
CA SER A 6 2.18 10.30 18.49
C SER A 6 1.27 9.76 17.39
N MET A 7 0.22 9.01 17.77
CA MET A 7 -0.84 8.55 16.86
C MET A 7 -1.60 9.72 16.19
N LEU A 8 -1.51 10.93 16.72
CA LEU A 8 -2.12 12.12 16.13
C LEU A 8 -1.66 12.37 14.69
N ARG A 9 -0.47 11.96 14.31
CA ARG A 9 0.03 12.08 12.93
C ARG A 9 -0.91 11.34 11.95
N PHE A 10 -1.29 10.12 12.27
CA PHE A 10 -2.18 9.30 11.44
C PHE A 10 -3.62 9.82 11.46
N ILE A 11 -4.11 10.22 12.63
CA ILE A 11 -5.45 10.82 12.76
C ILE A 11 -5.55 12.08 11.90
N ARG A 12 -4.53 12.95 11.89
CA ARG A 12 -4.53 14.15 11.05
C ARG A 12 -4.49 13.84 9.56
N VAL A 13 -3.82 12.79 9.15
CA VAL A 13 -3.87 12.31 7.77
C VAL A 13 -5.26 11.80 7.44
N ALA A 14 -5.87 10.97 8.32
CA ALA A 14 -7.22 10.45 8.13
C ALA A 14 -8.29 11.55 8.03
N GLU A 15 -8.16 12.63 8.81
CA GLU A 15 -9.10 13.76 8.79
C GLU A 15 -8.95 14.66 7.55
N ARG A 16 -7.74 14.82 7.02
CA ARG A 16 -7.41 15.88 6.06
C ARG A 16 -7.22 15.43 4.63
N SER A 17 -6.79 14.17 4.40
CA SER A 17 -6.40 13.73 3.06
C SER A 17 -7.56 13.77 2.05
N ARG A 18 -8.81 13.64 2.50
CA ARG A 18 -9.99 13.80 1.64
C ARG A 18 -10.08 15.18 0.97
N ASN A 19 -9.47 16.20 1.58
CA ASN A 19 -9.50 17.56 1.07
C ASN A 19 -8.40 17.87 0.04
N ILE A 20 -7.52 16.91 -0.25
CA ILE A 20 -6.46 17.08 -1.23
C ILE A 20 -7.08 17.13 -2.63
N ASN A 21 -6.88 18.22 -3.33
CA ASN A 21 -7.20 18.30 -4.75
C ASN A 21 -6.10 17.57 -5.55
N VAL A 22 -6.36 16.31 -5.90
CA VAL A 22 -5.40 15.47 -6.62
C VAL A 22 -5.01 16.04 -8.00
N ASN A 23 -5.79 16.94 -8.56
CA ASN A 23 -5.50 17.65 -9.81
C ASN A 23 -4.95 19.06 -9.57
N GLY A 24 -4.75 19.45 -8.31
CA GLY A 24 -4.30 20.76 -7.90
C GLY A 24 -2.83 21.03 -8.22
N PRO A 25 -2.44 22.33 -8.19
CA PRO A 25 -1.07 22.74 -8.48
C PRO A 25 -0.05 22.14 -7.49
N GLU A 26 -0.42 21.99 -6.23
CA GLU A 26 0.45 21.41 -5.19
C GLU A 26 0.82 19.97 -5.49
N VAL A 27 -0.18 19.16 -5.92
CA VAL A 27 0.04 17.75 -6.29
C VAL A 27 0.88 17.68 -7.57
N LYS A 28 0.62 18.52 -8.56
CA LYS A 28 1.43 18.60 -9.78
C LYS A 28 2.89 18.95 -9.47
N HIS A 29 3.11 19.94 -8.62
CA HIS A 29 4.45 20.32 -8.18
C HIS A 29 5.15 19.18 -7.43
N PHE A 30 4.44 18.49 -6.54
CA PHE A 30 4.94 17.32 -5.82
C PHE A 30 5.38 16.20 -6.78
N LEU A 31 4.54 15.85 -7.75
CA LEU A 31 4.86 14.83 -8.76
C LEU A 31 6.09 15.24 -9.60
N GLN A 32 6.17 16.52 -9.96
CA GLN A 32 7.34 17.04 -10.68
C GLN A 32 8.62 16.91 -9.84
N LEU A 33 8.57 17.26 -8.56
CA LEU A 33 9.70 17.12 -7.65
C LEU A 33 10.17 15.67 -7.53
N LEU A 34 9.23 14.72 -7.41
CA LEU A 34 9.56 13.28 -7.38
C LEU A 34 10.31 12.84 -8.65
N LYS A 35 9.85 13.30 -9.83
CA LYS A 35 10.48 13.00 -11.12
C LYS A 35 11.90 13.58 -11.21
N GLU A 36 12.04 14.87 -10.93
CA GLU A 36 13.32 15.59 -11.02
C GLU A 36 14.38 14.99 -10.08
N LYS A 37 13.96 14.60 -8.88
CA LYS A 37 14.84 14.00 -7.87
C LYS A 37 14.97 12.48 -8.02
N LYS A 38 14.27 11.86 -8.99
CA LYS A 38 14.24 10.40 -9.19
C LYS A 38 13.93 9.65 -7.89
N ILE A 39 12.99 10.18 -7.12
CA ILE A 39 12.59 9.60 -5.83
C ILE A 39 11.75 8.35 -6.11
N VAL A 40 12.09 7.27 -5.44
CA VAL A 40 11.26 6.05 -5.38
C VAL A 40 10.32 6.17 -4.18
N VAL A 41 9.06 5.82 -4.39
CA VAL A 41 8.03 5.90 -3.35
C VAL A 41 7.68 4.49 -2.90
N ASP A 42 7.48 4.30 -1.61
CA ASP A 42 6.87 3.13 -0.99
C ASP A 42 5.55 3.58 -0.36
N PRO A 43 4.40 3.33 -1.00
CA PRO A 43 3.10 3.86 -0.55
C PRO A 43 2.57 3.21 0.72
N THR A 44 2.82 1.91 0.95
CA THR A 44 2.32 1.15 2.10
C THR A 44 0.83 1.37 2.39
N VAL A 45 -0.02 1.38 1.34
CA VAL A 45 -1.44 1.73 1.48
C VAL A 45 -2.25 0.72 2.27
N GLY A 46 -1.77 -0.54 2.37
CA GLY A 46 -2.42 -1.59 3.14
C GLY A 46 -2.56 -1.26 4.62
N ILE A 47 -1.52 -0.69 5.25
CA ILE A 47 -1.61 -0.28 6.65
C ILE A 47 -2.58 0.91 6.83
N PHE A 48 -2.65 1.81 5.86
CA PHE A 48 -3.63 2.91 5.89
C PHE A 48 -5.05 2.43 5.64
N GLU A 49 -5.27 1.40 4.81
CA GLU A 49 -6.57 0.77 4.69
C GLU A 49 -7.04 0.25 6.05
N GLU A 50 -6.18 -0.50 6.74
CA GLU A 50 -6.50 -1.02 8.08
C GLU A 50 -6.81 0.11 9.06
N MET A 51 -5.96 1.15 9.11
CA MET A 51 -6.14 2.28 10.01
C MET A 51 -7.41 3.09 9.74
N PHE A 52 -7.80 3.29 8.48
CA PHE A 52 -8.84 4.25 8.11
C PHE A 52 -10.20 3.59 7.83
N THR A 53 -10.23 2.29 7.53
CA THR A 53 -11.46 1.63 7.08
C THR A 53 -11.90 0.46 7.93
N ASN A 54 -11.01 -0.09 8.78
CA ASN A 54 -11.35 -1.25 9.56
C ASN A 54 -12.32 -0.90 10.71
N GLU A 55 -13.31 -1.78 10.92
CA GLU A 55 -14.37 -1.59 11.90
C GLU A 55 -14.16 -2.54 13.07
N PRO A 56 -14.38 -2.11 14.33
CA PRO A 56 -14.29 -2.98 15.49
C PRO A 56 -15.17 -4.23 15.34
N GLY A 57 -14.59 -5.39 15.64
CA GLY A 57 -15.27 -6.69 15.53
C GLY A 57 -15.26 -7.29 14.11
N LYS A 58 -14.80 -6.56 13.10
CA LYS A 58 -14.58 -7.10 11.75
C LYS A 58 -13.10 -7.42 11.55
N LEU A 59 -12.84 -8.50 10.83
CA LEU A 59 -11.47 -8.85 10.45
C LEU A 59 -10.88 -7.79 9.53
N ALA A 60 -9.65 -7.40 9.79
CA ALA A 60 -8.91 -6.52 8.89
C ALA A 60 -8.73 -7.21 7.52
N LYS A 61 -8.94 -6.44 6.46
CA LYS A 61 -8.83 -6.94 5.09
C LYS A 61 -7.42 -7.45 4.79
N GLY A 62 -7.34 -8.45 3.91
CA GLY A 62 -6.07 -9.09 3.56
C GLY A 62 -5.67 -10.23 4.49
N TYR A 63 -6.41 -10.48 5.58
CA TYR A 63 -6.14 -11.60 6.49
C TYR A 63 -7.14 -12.76 6.38
N ASP A 64 -8.21 -12.61 5.58
CA ASP A 64 -9.29 -13.61 5.47
C ASP A 64 -8.79 -15.03 5.17
N GLY A 65 -7.83 -15.16 4.25
CA GLY A 65 -7.28 -16.47 3.86
C GLY A 65 -6.31 -17.08 4.87
N VAL A 66 -5.81 -16.31 5.84
CA VAL A 66 -4.67 -16.74 6.65
C VAL A 66 -4.88 -16.61 8.16
N ILE A 67 -5.90 -15.88 8.60
CA ILE A 67 -6.14 -15.57 10.02
C ILE A 67 -6.19 -16.81 10.91
N ASN A 68 -6.74 -17.92 10.40
CA ASN A 68 -6.86 -19.18 11.17
C ASN A 68 -5.50 -19.88 11.37
N GLN A 69 -4.46 -19.47 10.64
CA GLN A 69 -3.10 -20.00 10.79
C GLN A 69 -2.32 -19.27 11.88
N PHE A 70 -2.82 -18.11 12.36
CA PHE A 70 -2.16 -17.36 13.43
C PHE A 70 -2.51 -17.91 14.81
N PRO A 71 -1.59 -17.82 15.78
CA PRO A 71 -1.89 -18.05 17.19
C PRO A 71 -3.05 -17.16 17.68
N ALA A 72 -3.83 -17.67 18.63
CA ALA A 72 -5.06 -17.00 19.10
C ALA A 72 -4.80 -15.59 19.65
N GLU A 73 -3.65 -15.37 20.26
CA GLU A 73 -3.23 -14.08 20.79
C GLU A 73 -3.11 -13.01 19.70
N PHE A 74 -2.52 -13.39 18.57
CA PHE A 74 -2.36 -12.47 17.43
C PHE A 74 -3.68 -12.22 16.70
N ARG A 75 -4.52 -13.26 16.54
CA ARG A 75 -5.80 -13.14 15.84
C ARG A 75 -6.70 -12.04 16.41
N ARG A 76 -6.73 -11.86 17.72
CA ARG A 76 -7.55 -10.84 18.38
C ARG A 76 -7.22 -9.42 17.90
N GLY A 77 -5.94 -9.13 17.66
CA GLY A 77 -5.49 -7.81 17.20
C GLY A 77 -6.15 -7.35 15.91
N TYR A 78 -6.37 -8.28 14.98
CA TYR A 78 -6.96 -7.98 13.67
C TYR A 78 -8.46 -7.73 13.68
N TYR A 79 -9.12 -7.80 14.85
CA TYR A 79 -10.53 -7.46 15.06
C TYR A 79 -10.74 -6.19 15.88
N TYR A 80 -9.67 -5.50 16.28
CA TYR A 80 -9.83 -4.29 17.11
C TYR A 80 -10.37 -3.09 16.36
N GLY A 81 -10.30 -3.10 15.03
CA GLY A 81 -10.67 -1.97 14.20
C GLY A 81 -9.48 -1.05 13.91
N GLY A 82 -9.76 0.03 13.18
CA GLY A 82 -8.78 1.02 12.78
C GLY A 82 -8.52 2.09 13.85
N LEU A 83 -8.13 3.26 13.39
CA LEU A 83 -7.93 4.42 14.26
C LEU A 83 -9.24 4.82 14.95
N PRO A 84 -9.16 5.31 16.20
CA PRO A 84 -10.32 5.86 16.87
C PRO A 84 -10.93 7.00 16.05
N THR A 85 -12.19 6.86 15.69
CA THR A 85 -12.97 7.90 15.02
C THR A 85 -13.97 8.51 15.98
N MET A 86 -14.17 9.82 15.90
CA MET A 86 -15.33 10.43 16.56
C MET A 86 -16.59 9.96 15.84
N LYS A 87 -17.65 9.69 16.60
CA LYS A 87 -18.94 9.26 16.07
C LYS A 87 -19.42 10.24 14.97
N GLY A 88 -19.70 9.71 13.80
CA GLY A 88 -20.13 10.49 12.62
C GLY A 88 -19.01 10.91 11.67
N HIS A 89 -17.74 10.61 11.99
CA HIS A 89 -16.59 10.94 11.14
C HIS A 89 -16.02 9.73 10.37
N GLU A 90 -16.66 8.55 10.48
CA GLU A 90 -16.18 7.31 9.85
C GLU A 90 -16.09 7.43 8.32
N THR A 91 -17.04 8.16 7.71
CA THR A 91 -17.05 8.42 6.27
C THR A 91 -15.85 9.26 5.83
N GLU A 92 -15.38 10.17 6.66
CA GLU A 92 -14.26 11.04 6.35
C GLU A 92 -12.95 10.28 6.20
N TYR A 93 -12.73 9.30 7.06
CA TYR A 93 -11.53 8.44 6.99
C TYR A 93 -11.55 7.57 5.73
N LYS A 94 -12.71 7.01 5.38
CA LYS A 94 -12.89 6.26 4.13
C LYS A 94 -12.60 7.14 2.90
N GLN A 95 -13.11 8.38 2.87
CA GLN A 95 -12.83 9.34 1.80
C GLN A 95 -11.34 9.71 1.72
N SER A 96 -10.66 9.80 2.86
CA SER A 96 -9.22 10.01 2.90
C SER A 96 -8.46 8.84 2.31
N PHE A 97 -8.87 7.62 2.59
CA PHE A 97 -8.31 6.42 1.96
C PHE A 97 -8.54 6.42 0.44
N ASP A 98 -9.75 6.75 -0.01
CA ASP A 98 -10.05 6.87 -1.45
C ASP A 98 -9.14 7.90 -2.15
N THR A 99 -8.82 8.98 -1.45
CA THR A 99 -7.88 9.98 -1.98
C THR A 99 -6.45 9.44 -2.06
N MET A 100 -6.02 8.63 -1.09
CA MET A 100 -4.72 7.94 -1.16
C MET A 100 -4.66 6.98 -2.34
N MET A 101 -5.73 6.22 -2.61
CA MET A 101 -5.81 5.33 -3.77
C MET A 101 -5.70 6.10 -5.11
N LYS A 102 -6.35 7.27 -5.20
CA LYS A 102 -6.18 8.18 -6.35
C LYS A 102 -4.75 8.67 -6.50
N MET A 103 -4.06 8.97 -5.39
CA MET A 103 -2.66 9.37 -5.42
C MET A 103 -1.74 8.24 -5.89
N VAL A 104 -1.98 6.99 -5.48
CA VAL A 104 -1.24 5.81 -5.98
C VAL A 104 -1.38 5.70 -7.51
N LYS A 105 -2.61 5.83 -8.02
CA LYS A 105 -2.84 5.84 -9.47
C LYS A 105 -2.11 6.98 -10.17
N LEU A 106 -2.13 8.18 -9.60
CA LEU A 106 -1.41 9.33 -10.14
C LEU A 106 0.11 9.13 -10.17
N LEU A 107 0.70 8.52 -9.14
CA LEU A 107 2.12 8.17 -9.15
C LEU A 107 2.45 7.29 -10.35
N PHE A 108 1.65 6.23 -10.55
CA PHE A 108 1.83 5.32 -11.68
C PHE A 108 1.68 6.04 -13.03
N ASP A 109 0.58 6.77 -13.24
CA ASP A 109 0.28 7.47 -14.50
C ASP A 109 1.32 8.54 -14.85
N ASN A 110 1.99 9.07 -13.84
CA ASN A 110 3.06 10.02 -14.01
C ASN A 110 4.45 9.39 -14.15
N GLY A 111 4.55 8.06 -14.16
CA GLY A 111 5.81 7.34 -14.30
C GLY A 111 6.75 7.47 -13.09
N ILE A 112 6.19 7.77 -11.91
CA ILE A 112 6.96 7.72 -10.66
C ILE A 112 7.23 6.26 -10.33
N THR A 113 8.47 5.92 -10.10
CA THR A 113 8.83 4.58 -9.63
C THR A 113 8.35 4.40 -8.20
N PHE A 114 7.59 3.34 -7.95
CA PHE A 114 7.23 2.94 -6.60
C PHE A 114 7.37 1.42 -6.45
N VAL A 115 7.54 0.99 -5.22
CA VAL A 115 7.70 -0.40 -4.82
C VAL A 115 6.68 -0.74 -3.73
N PRO A 116 6.17 -1.97 -3.68
CA PRO A 116 5.22 -2.35 -2.64
C PRO A 116 5.96 -2.63 -1.33
N GLY A 117 5.73 -1.80 -0.33
CA GLY A 117 6.03 -2.07 1.06
C GLY A 117 4.77 -2.40 1.83
N THR A 118 4.88 -2.86 3.04
CA THR A 118 3.73 -3.32 3.81
C THR A 118 3.56 -2.63 5.16
N ASP A 119 4.66 -2.22 5.77
CA ASP A 119 4.69 -1.71 7.15
C ASP A 119 3.83 -2.56 8.12
N GLY A 120 3.66 -3.83 7.78
CA GLY A 120 2.80 -4.78 8.45
C GLY A 120 3.45 -6.16 8.58
N PHE A 121 2.64 -7.19 8.83
CA PHE A 121 3.16 -8.53 9.03
C PHE A 121 3.76 -9.10 7.74
N PRO A 122 5.08 -9.45 7.71
CA PRO A 122 5.77 -9.83 6.49
C PRO A 122 5.09 -11.01 5.77
N GLY A 123 4.99 -10.91 4.44
CA GLY A 123 4.46 -11.95 3.58
C GLY A 123 2.96 -11.87 3.34
N PHE A 124 2.13 -11.71 4.35
CA PHE A 124 0.67 -11.71 4.20
C PHE A 124 0.14 -10.37 3.68
N THR A 125 0.59 -9.27 4.26
CA THR A 125 0.14 -7.92 3.90
C THR A 125 0.61 -7.49 2.52
N LEU A 126 1.67 -8.11 1.96
CA LEU A 126 2.12 -7.82 0.60
C LEU A 126 1.03 -8.14 -0.43
N HIS A 127 0.33 -9.26 -0.30
CA HIS A 127 -0.76 -9.59 -1.24
C HIS A 127 -1.83 -8.51 -1.24
N ARG A 128 -2.21 -8.02 -0.05
CA ARG A 128 -3.20 -6.95 0.04
C ARG A 128 -2.71 -5.65 -0.58
N GLU A 129 -1.45 -5.29 -0.38
CA GLU A 129 -0.84 -4.11 -1.02
C GLU A 129 -0.92 -4.19 -2.55
N LEU A 130 -0.59 -5.35 -3.14
CA LEU A 130 -0.69 -5.56 -4.58
C LEU A 130 -2.13 -5.51 -5.09
N GLU A 131 -3.09 -6.10 -4.37
CA GLU A 131 -4.51 -5.99 -4.68
C GLU A 131 -4.97 -4.52 -4.67
N LEU A 132 -4.55 -3.74 -3.68
CA LEU A 132 -4.90 -2.32 -3.59
C LEU A 132 -4.36 -1.53 -4.78
N TYR A 133 -3.16 -1.82 -5.26
CA TYR A 133 -2.64 -1.18 -6.47
C TYR A 133 -3.49 -1.53 -7.70
N THR A 134 -3.93 -2.76 -7.82
CA THR A 134 -4.85 -3.18 -8.89
C THR A 134 -6.21 -2.48 -8.75
N LEU A 135 -6.74 -2.40 -7.53
CA LEU A 135 -7.98 -1.65 -7.23
C LEU A 135 -7.85 -0.15 -7.50
N ALA A 136 -6.66 0.42 -7.36
CA ALA A 136 -6.37 1.79 -7.77
C ALA A 136 -6.40 1.98 -9.30
N GLY A 137 -6.46 0.89 -10.08
CA GLY A 137 -6.50 0.91 -11.54
C GLY A 137 -5.14 0.76 -12.22
N ILE A 138 -4.14 0.24 -11.51
CA ILE A 138 -2.86 -0.13 -12.12
C ILE A 138 -2.99 -1.53 -12.72
N PRO A 139 -2.55 -1.76 -13.98
CA PRO A 139 -2.61 -3.09 -14.60
C PRO A 139 -1.85 -4.13 -13.75
N THR A 140 -2.46 -5.29 -13.52
CA THR A 140 -1.89 -6.37 -12.68
C THR A 140 -0.47 -6.74 -13.06
N LYS A 141 -0.19 -6.80 -14.36
CA LYS A 141 1.16 -7.05 -14.89
C LYS A 141 2.19 -6.02 -14.39
N GLU A 142 1.84 -4.76 -14.32
CA GLU A 142 2.73 -3.70 -13.84
C GLU A 142 2.87 -3.74 -12.31
N VAL A 143 1.81 -4.12 -11.60
CA VAL A 143 1.86 -4.37 -10.16
C VAL A 143 2.84 -5.50 -9.84
N LEU A 144 2.76 -6.64 -10.55
CA LEU A 144 3.68 -7.77 -10.36
C LEU A 144 5.13 -7.43 -10.73
N LYS A 145 5.35 -6.62 -11.78
CA LYS A 145 6.69 -6.09 -12.08
C LYS A 145 7.22 -5.21 -10.94
N GLY A 146 6.35 -4.38 -10.34
CA GLY A 146 6.67 -3.58 -9.16
C GLY A 146 7.22 -4.45 -8.03
N ALA A 147 6.52 -5.53 -7.72
CA ALA A 147 6.88 -6.47 -6.66
C ALA A 147 8.10 -7.37 -6.97
N THR A 148 8.57 -7.41 -8.21
CA THR A 148 9.63 -8.31 -8.66
C THR A 148 10.82 -7.53 -9.21
N ILE A 149 10.90 -7.36 -10.52
CA ILE A 149 12.09 -6.78 -11.19
C ILE A 149 12.34 -5.31 -10.82
N VAL A 150 11.27 -4.51 -10.58
CA VAL A 150 11.46 -3.11 -10.18
C VAL A 150 12.05 -3.04 -8.78
N SER A 151 11.48 -3.78 -7.82
CA SER A 151 12.01 -3.87 -6.46
C SER A 151 13.45 -4.40 -6.44
N ALA A 152 13.76 -5.42 -7.28
CA ALA A 152 15.12 -5.93 -7.41
C ALA A 152 16.10 -4.86 -7.91
N ARG A 153 15.70 -4.02 -8.88
CA ARG A 153 16.53 -2.90 -9.38
C ARG A 153 16.79 -1.87 -8.30
N ILE A 154 15.75 -1.47 -7.55
CA ILE A 154 15.90 -0.52 -6.46
C ILE A 154 16.83 -1.04 -5.36
N ALA A 155 16.76 -2.34 -5.08
CA ALA A 155 17.66 -3.02 -4.15
C ALA A 155 19.06 -3.31 -4.73
N GLY A 156 19.35 -2.99 -5.99
CA GLY A 156 20.60 -3.32 -6.67
C GLY A 156 20.84 -4.82 -6.86
N LYS A 157 19.76 -5.61 -6.97
CA LYS A 157 19.78 -7.08 -7.08
C LYS A 157 19.20 -7.62 -8.39
N ASP A 158 18.93 -6.77 -9.34
CA ASP A 158 18.29 -7.13 -10.61
C ASP A 158 19.18 -8.01 -11.53
N LYS A 159 20.47 -8.10 -11.26
CA LYS A 159 21.38 -9.05 -11.92
C LYS A 159 21.14 -10.50 -11.46
N ASP A 160 20.68 -10.66 -10.21
CA ASP A 160 20.53 -11.97 -9.57
C ASP A 160 19.06 -12.40 -9.42
N LEU A 161 18.11 -11.44 -9.37
CA LEU A 161 16.73 -11.65 -8.94
C LEU A 161 15.73 -10.84 -9.78
N GLY A 162 14.44 -11.11 -9.61
CA GLY A 162 13.33 -10.28 -10.07
C GLY A 162 12.78 -10.64 -11.45
N SER A 163 13.45 -11.49 -12.20
CA SER A 163 12.97 -11.99 -13.50
C SER A 163 13.47 -13.42 -13.74
N ILE A 164 12.79 -14.13 -14.63
CA ILE A 164 13.18 -15.48 -15.07
C ILE A 164 14.10 -15.31 -16.27
N GLU A 165 15.40 -15.39 -16.03
CA GLU A 165 16.46 -15.27 -17.05
C GLU A 165 17.60 -16.22 -16.74
N VAL A 166 18.31 -16.66 -17.78
CA VAL A 166 19.50 -17.51 -17.63
C VAL A 166 20.55 -16.79 -16.79
N GLY A 167 21.08 -17.49 -15.79
CA GLY A 167 22.09 -16.95 -14.86
C GLY A 167 21.53 -16.31 -13.59
N LYS A 168 20.24 -16.06 -13.50
CA LYS A 168 19.59 -15.58 -12.28
C LYS A 168 19.22 -16.73 -11.34
N LYS A 169 19.03 -16.40 -10.06
CA LYS A 169 18.56 -17.36 -9.06
C LYS A 169 17.13 -17.80 -9.36
N ALA A 170 16.88 -19.09 -9.22
CA ALA A 170 15.58 -19.70 -9.47
C ALA A 170 14.59 -19.48 -8.29
N ASN A 171 14.45 -18.25 -7.82
CA ASN A 171 13.45 -17.88 -6.84
C ASN A 171 12.12 -17.67 -7.57
N MET A 172 11.36 -18.74 -7.73
CA MET A 172 10.14 -18.81 -8.52
C MET A 172 9.01 -19.43 -7.71
N ILE A 173 7.80 -19.07 -8.04
CA ILE A 173 6.58 -19.76 -7.59
C ILE A 173 5.84 -20.30 -8.79
N LEU A 174 5.20 -21.44 -8.62
CA LEU A 174 4.25 -21.99 -9.57
C LEU A 174 2.84 -21.75 -9.02
N VAL A 175 1.98 -21.16 -9.82
CA VAL A 175 0.59 -20.84 -9.45
C VAL A 175 -0.34 -21.70 -10.28
N ASP A 176 -1.32 -22.32 -9.64
CA ASP A 176 -2.42 -23.02 -10.33
C ASP A 176 -3.51 -21.99 -10.65
N GLY A 177 -3.52 -21.53 -11.90
CA GLY A 177 -4.43 -20.50 -12.40
C GLY A 177 -3.71 -19.33 -13.08
N ASP A 178 -4.50 -18.30 -13.42
CA ASP A 178 -3.98 -17.07 -14.01
C ASP A 178 -3.66 -16.05 -12.90
N PRO A 179 -2.41 -15.66 -12.69
CA PRO A 179 -2.01 -14.68 -11.67
C PRO A 179 -2.26 -13.23 -12.12
N LEU A 180 -2.75 -12.98 -13.33
CA LEU A 180 -3.03 -11.68 -13.92
C LEU A 180 -4.53 -11.39 -13.94
#